data_31fa78733dbe9b82b8bc1434a83b370e
#
_entry.id   31fa78733dbe9b82b8bc1434a83b370e
#
_cell.length_a   1.000
_cell.length_b   1.000
_cell.length_c   1.000
_cell.angle_alpha   90.00
_cell.angle_beta   90.00
_cell.angle_gamma   90.00
#
_symmetry.space_group_name_H-M   'P 1'
#
loop_
_entity.id
_entity.type
_entity.pdbx_description
1 polymer ?
#
loop_
_entity_poly.entity_id
_entity_poly.type
_entity_poly.pdbx_seq_one_letter_code
_entity_poly.pdbx_strand_id
1 'polypeptide(L)'
;AVVNEQAGLSDLNSAPVSSTAQPEKSTTPALFDYQDLLELAGGNISNVFGPEFAEIDSYRRYVRLPMEPYLLVSRVTHIDGKLGEFKPSTITTEYDIPNNAWYTTDGQIPWAVAVESGQCDLMLISYLGIDFQCKGEQVYRLLDCTLTYLDDMPLEGQTLRYEISINSFAKHDQNLLFFFNYECFVGSKMVLKMDGGCAGFFSDEDLAHGRGVIHTAQELKLKQNAEKIFFPALLHCPKTSFTRQKLLEISNGNPAGCFGPEYNQYGKNPSLKNAPDQFLMSDRVLSVEPQGGAYGLGYIVAEKDLAPDDWYFPCHFKDDPVMAGSLMAEGCVQLLQFFLLHLGLQTLVEDATFQPIHDLPQIVRCRGQVIP
;
A
#
# COMPACT_ATOMS: atom_id res chain seq x y z
N ALA A 1 13.50 -17.28 -12.92
CA ALA A 1 14.72 -16.73 -12.37
C ALA A 1 15.64 -17.89 -12.03
N VAL A 2 16.80 -17.94 -12.67
CA VAL A 2 17.85 -18.91 -12.38
C VAL A 2 18.56 -18.37 -11.14
N VAL A 3 18.46 -19.09 -10.03
CA VAL A 3 19.28 -18.82 -8.86
C VAL A 3 20.65 -19.45 -9.11
N ASN A 4 21.67 -18.61 -9.29
CA ASN A 4 23.05 -19.06 -9.34
C ASN A 4 23.47 -19.44 -7.91
N GLU A 5 23.75 -20.72 -7.69
CA GLU A 5 24.50 -21.20 -6.53
C GLU A 5 25.93 -20.66 -6.63
N GLN A 6 26.25 -19.69 -5.82
CA GLN A 6 27.55 -19.33 -5.26
C GLN A 6 27.55 -17.84 -4.83
N ALA A 7 26.86 -17.54 -3.73
CA ALA A 7 27.23 -16.38 -2.92
C ALA A 7 27.60 -16.90 -1.54
N GLY A 8 28.88 -16.88 -1.26
CA GLY A 8 29.42 -17.28 0.03
C GLY A 8 28.88 -16.38 1.15
N LEU A 9 28.47 -17.00 2.25
CA LEU A 9 28.15 -16.38 3.54
C LEU A 9 29.45 -15.83 4.19
N SER A 10 30.01 -14.79 3.62
CA SER A 10 31.07 -14.02 4.26
C SER A 10 30.82 -12.55 3.96
N ASP A 11 30.51 -11.79 5.02
CA ASP A 11 30.37 -10.35 5.17
C ASP A 11 28.96 -9.87 5.57
N LEU A 12 28.39 -10.49 6.62
CA LEU A 12 27.30 -9.89 7.39
C LEU A 12 27.85 -9.25 8.69
N ASN A 13 28.85 -8.39 8.55
CA ASN A 13 29.30 -7.49 9.62
C ASN A 13 29.23 -6.05 9.13
N SER A 14 28.01 -5.55 8.87
CA SER A 14 27.77 -4.12 8.82
C SER A 14 27.36 -3.66 10.23
N ALA A 15 28.22 -2.85 10.84
CA ALA A 15 27.94 -2.18 12.11
C ALA A 15 26.60 -1.39 12.01
N PRO A 16 25.84 -1.26 13.12
CA PRO A 16 24.62 -0.46 13.12
C PRO A 16 24.99 0.98 12.81
N VAL A 17 24.49 1.51 11.71
CA VAL A 17 24.60 2.93 11.38
C VAL A 17 23.65 3.69 12.31
N SER A 18 24.14 4.13 13.43
CA SER A 18 23.47 5.08 14.31
C SER A 18 23.51 6.47 13.65
N SER A 19 22.54 6.74 12.79
CA SER A 19 22.28 8.09 12.28
C SER A 19 21.19 8.74 13.14
N THR A 20 21.57 9.45 14.17
CA THR A 20 20.71 10.36 14.95
C THR A 20 20.61 11.75 14.31
N ALA A 21 20.56 11.84 12.99
CA ALA A 21 20.21 13.08 12.33
C ALA A 21 18.68 13.21 12.37
N GLN A 22 18.16 14.22 13.06
CA GLN A 22 16.76 14.60 12.93
C GLN A 22 16.48 14.88 11.43
N PRO A 23 15.43 14.33 10.84
CA PRO A 23 15.11 14.59 9.45
C PRO A 23 14.91 16.10 9.25
N GLU A 24 15.58 16.66 8.26
CA GLU A 24 15.37 18.04 7.85
C GLU A 24 13.93 18.16 7.35
N LYS A 25 13.09 18.92 8.05
CA LYS A 25 11.77 19.29 7.54
C LYS A 25 11.96 20.04 6.23
N SER A 26 11.21 19.67 5.21
CA SER A 26 11.21 20.37 3.94
C SER A 26 10.96 21.87 4.15
N THR A 27 11.81 22.69 3.55
CA THR A 27 11.68 24.15 3.53
C THR A 27 10.98 24.67 2.26
N THR A 28 10.54 23.76 1.38
CA THR A 28 9.86 24.14 0.15
C THR A 28 8.49 24.73 0.51
N PRO A 29 8.16 25.96 0.01
CA PRO A 29 6.84 26.54 0.22
C PRO A 29 5.74 25.62 -0.34
N ALA A 30 4.67 25.45 0.39
CA ALA A 30 3.50 24.73 -0.08
C ALA A 30 2.75 25.56 -1.13
N LEU A 31 2.41 24.91 -2.25
CA LEU A 31 1.42 25.43 -3.21
C LEU A 31 0.01 25.23 -2.64
N PHE A 32 -0.24 24.05 -2.07
CA PHE A 32 -1.43 23.74 -1.27
C PHE A 32 -0.97 23.16 0.06
N ASP A 33 -1.46 23.74 1.14
CA ASP A 33 -1.13 23.31 2.49
C ASP A 33 -2.10 22.23 3.01
N TYR A 34 -1.93 21.82 4.25
CA TYR A 34 -2.75 20.75 4.83
C TYR A 34 -4.23 21.13 4.96
N GLN A 35 -4.53 22.41 5.16
CA GLN A 35 -5.94 22.87 5.24
C GLN A 35 -6.61 22.82 3.87
N ASP A 36 -5.88 23.17 2.81
CA ASP A 36 -6.33 22.99 1.42
C ASP A 36 -6.62 21.52 1.11
N LEU A 37 -5.73 20.61 1.56
CA LEU A 37 -5.91 19.17 1.36
C LEU A 37 -7.11 18.61 2.12
N LEU A 38 -7.37 19.07 3.33
CA LEU A 38 -8.60 18.73 4.08
C LEU A 38 -9.86 19.21 3.36
N GLU A 39 -9.82 20.40 2.77
CA GLU A 39 -10.93 20.95 1.98
C GLU A 39 -11.15 20.12 0.70
N LEU A 40 -10.09 19.71 0.00
CA LEU A 40 -10.17 18.83 -1.18
C LEU A 40 -10.71 17.43 -0.80
N ALA A 41 -10.37 16.93 0.37
CA ALA A 41 -10.84 15.62 0.82
C ALA A 41 -12.32 15.63 1.24
N GLY A 42 -12.75 16.65 1.97
CA GLY A 42 -14.07 16.67 2.62
C GLY A 42 -14.99 17.82 2.25
N GLY A 43 -14.47 18.92 1.71
CA GLY A 43 -15.19 20.15 1.39
C GLY A 43 -15.49 20.34 -0.09
N ASN A 44 -15.40 21.58 -0.55
CA ASN A 44 -15.63 21.99 -1.93
C ASN A 44 -14.30 22.25 -2.63
N ILE A 45 -14.05 21.60 -3.76
CA ILE A 45 -12.78 21.75 -4.47
C ILE A 45 -12.58 23.17 -5.05
N SER A 46 -13.67 23.89 -5.34
CA SER A 46 -13.59 25.27 -5.83
C SER A 46 -13.00 26.24 -4.80
N ASN A 47 -13.07 25.92 -3.50
CA ASN A 47 -12.44 26.72 -2.46
C ASN A 47 -10.90 26.69 -2.54
N VAL A 48 -10.34 25.64 -3.16
CA VAL A 48 -8.89 25.43 -3.28
C VAL A 48 -8.41 25.68 -4.71
N PHE A 49 -9.08 25.10 -5.70
CA PHE A 49 -8.65 25.18 -7.10
C PHE A 49 -9.11 26.45 -7.82
N GLY A 50 -10.14 27.13 -7.28
CA GLY A 50 -10.68 28.36 -7.82
C GLY A 50 -12.13 28.26 -8.31
N PRO A 51 -12.78 29.41 -8.55
CA PRO A 51 -14.20 29.48 -8.88
C PRO A 51 -14.58 28.77 -10.18
N GLU A 52 -13.64 28.54 -11.08
CA GLU A 52 -13.84 27.75 -12.31
C GLU A 52 -14.20 26.30 -12.06
N PHE A 53 -13.95 25.78 -10.85
CA PHE A 53 -14.32 24.44 -10.43
C PHE A 53 -15.69 24.35 -9.72
N ALA A 54 -16.39 25.47 -9.51
CA ALA A 54 -17.62 25.52 -8.71
C ALA A 54 -18.76 24.63 -9.24
N GLU A 55 -18.82 24.34 -10.54
CA GLU A 55 -19.80 23.40 -11.10
C GLU A 55 -19.64 22.01 -10.53
N ILE A 56 -18.38 21.56 -10.30
CA ILE A 56 -18.03 20.22 -9.81
C ILE A 56 -18.58 20.02 -8.39
N ASP A 57 -18.56 21.04 -7.55
CA ASP A 57 -19.08 20.95 -6.17
C ASP A 57 -20.59 20.61 -6.11
N SER A 58 -21.32 20.79 -7.21
CA SER A 58 -22.73 20.42 -7.34
C SER A 58 -22.96 18.96 -7.76
N TYR A 59 -21.92 18.23 -8.16
CA TYR A 59 -22.07 16.86 -8.61
C TYR A 59 -22.30 15.90 -7.43
N ARG A 60 -22.99 14.80 -7.68
CA ARG A 60 -23.25 13.77 -6.65
C ARG A 60 -21.99 13.24 -6.00
N ARG A 61 -20.93 13.09 -6.78
CA ARG A 61 -19.60 12.63 -6.39
C ARG A 61 -18.57 13.15 -7.38
N TYR A 62 -17.36 13.31 -6.94
CA TYR A 62 -16.23 13.76 -7.76
C TYR A 62 -14.93 13.26 -7.13
N VAL A 63 -13.83 13.41 -7.84
CA VAL A 63 -12.50 12.96 -7.36
C VAL A 63 -12.13 13.68 -6.07
N ARG A 64 -11.79 12.92 -5.05
CA ARG A 64 -11.40 13.41 -3.73
C ARG A 64 -10.13 12.72 -3.25
N LEU A 65 -9.36 13.39 -2.42
CA LEU A 65 -8.38 12.74 -1.58
C LEU A 65 -9.09 11.93 -0.47
N PRO A 66 -8.45 10.89 0.09
CA PRO A 66 -8.92 10.28 1.31
C PRO A 66 -9.00 11.30 2.45
N MET A 67 -10.01 11.18 3.33
CA MET A 67 -10.10 11.97 4.55
C MET A 67 -9.23 11.36 5.67
N GLU A 68 -9.05 12.10 6.78
CA GLU A 68 -8.48 11.50 7.99
C GLU A 68 -9.31 10.29 8.46
N PRO A 69 -8.68 9.26 8.99
CA PRO A 69 -7.26 9.16 9.36
C PRO A 69 -6.33 8.65 8.23
N TYR A 70 -6.79 8.59 6.98
CA TYR A 70 -6.04 8.05 5.83
C TYR A 70 -5.64 9.13 4.80
N LEU A 71 -5.65 10.40 5.18
CA LEU A 71 -5.10 11.50 4.41
C LEU A 71 -3.56 11.51 4.57
N LEU A 72 -2.87 10.79 3.69
CA LEU A 72 -1.44 10.51 3.78
C LEU A 72 -0.62 11.47 2.90
N VAL A 73 -0.96 12.76 2.95
CA VAL A 73 -0.26 13.85 2.28
C VAL A 73 -0.30 15.08 3.17
N SER A 74 0.83 15.78 3.33
CA SER A 74 0.95 16.95 4.19
C SER A 74 0.89 18.26 3.41
N ARG A 75 1.37 18.24 2.15
CA ARG A 75 1.37 19.41 1.26
C ARG A 75 1.66 19.03 -0.18
N VAL A 76 1.27 19.90 -1.09
CA VAL A 76 1.68 19.91 -2.48
C VAL A 76 2.68 21.05 -2.68
N THR A 77 3.82 20.77 -3.28
CA THR A 77 4.88 21.78 -3.51
C THR A 77 4.95 22.24 -4.96
N HIS A 78 4.45 21.44 -5.90
CA HIS A 78 4.48 21.77 -7.32
C HIS A 78 3.36 21.07 -8.09
N ILE A 79 2.77 21.77 -9.08
CA ILE A 79 1.93 21.19 -10.13
C ILE A 79 2.32 21.82 -11.46
N ASP A 80 2.55 20.97 -12.47
CA ASP A 80 2.61 21.37 -13.87
C ASP A 80 1.46 20.71 -14.63
N GLY A 81 0.42 21.49 -14.88
CA GLY A 81 -0.82 21.06 -15.53
C GLY A 81 -1.78 22.23 -15.66
N LYS A 82 -2.77 22.12 -16.54
CA LYS A 82 -3.79 23.15 -16.74
C LYS A 82 -5.17 22.53 -16.88
N LEU A 83 -6.16 23.21 -16.32
CA LEU A 83 -7.56 22.85 -16.46
C LEU A 83 -7.94 22.66 -17.94
N GLY A 84 -8.56 21.52 -18.24
CA GLY A 84 -9.02 21.13 -19.57
C GLY A 84 -7.93 20.58 -20.51
N GLU A 85 -6.65 20.57 -20.09
CA GLU A 85 -5.55 20.04 -20.90
C GLU A 85 -5.15 18.64 -20.42
N PHE A 86 -5.71 17.60 -21.05
CA PHE A 86 -5.35 16.20 -20.77
C PHE A 86 -4.10 15.79 -21.56
N LYS A 87 -2.95 16.19 -21.06
CA LYS A 87 -1.61 15.92 -21.61
C LYS A 87 -0.64 15.56 -20.48
N PRO A 88 0.60 15.13 -20.78
CA PRO A 88 1.60 14.86 -19.73
C PRO A 88 1.67 16.00 -18.72
N SER A 89 1.54 15.68 -17.45
CA SER A 89 1.42 16.63 -16.34
C SER A 89 2.08 16.04 -15.09
N THR A 90 2.53 16.89 -14.18
CA THR A 90 3.24 16.44 -12.96
C THR A 90 2.70 17.11 -11.70
N ILE A 91 2.85 16.41 -10.59
CA ILE A 91 2.62 16.94 -9.24
C ILE A 91 3.73 16.45 -8.31
N THR A 92 4.17 17.32 -7.41
CA THR A 92 5.09 16.94 -6.32
C THR A 92 4.39 17.13 -4.99
N THR A 93 4.34 16.06 -4.21
CA THR A 93 3.69 16.03 -2.89
C THR A 93 4.67 15.60 -1.82
N GLU A 94 4.40 15.99 -0.59
CA GLU A 94 5.17 15.57 0.57
C GLU A 94 4.24 15.08 1.67
N TYR A 95 4.66 14.00 2.33
CA TYR A 95 4.03 13.46 3.52
C TYR A 95 5.01 13.40 4.67
N ASP A 96 4.78 14.21 5.71
CA ASP A 96 5.53 14.16 6.95
C ASP A 96 4.96 13.03 7.81
N ILE A 97 5.71 11.97 7.99
CA ILE A 97 5.28 10.83 8.79
C ILE A 97 5.18 11.28 10.26
N PRO A 98 4.00 11.26 10.88
CA PRO A 98 3.85 11.70 12.27
C PRO A 98 4.64 10.81 13.23
N ASN A 99 5.17 11.39 14.30
CA ASN A 99 5.68 10.61 15.42
C ASN A 99 4.51 9.94 16.17
N ASN A 100 4.68 8.69 16.57
CA ASN A 100 3.67 7.84 17.20
C ASN A 100 2.42 7.68 16.34
N ALA A 101 2.59 7.50 15.04
CA ALA A 101 1.48 7.25 14.13
C ALA A 101 0.79 5.91 14.47
N TRP A 102 -0.54 5.92 14.42
CA TRP A 102 -1.39 4.79 14.86
C TRP A 102 -1.22 3.50 14.02
N TYR A 103 -0.61 3.59 12.84
CA TYR A 103 -0.37 2.50 11.90
C TYR A 103 1.05 1.94 11.94
N THR A 104 1.99 2.58 12.65
CA THR A 104 3.41 2.18 12.64
C THR A 104 3.68 0.98 13.55
N THR A 105 4.71 0.23 13.20
CA THR A 105 5.27 -0.83 14.03
C THR A 105 6.70 -0.46 14.39
N ASP A 106 6.93 -0.16 15.68
CA ASP A 106 8.23 0.32 16.20
C ASP A 106 8.82 1.49 15.36
N GLY A 107 7.95 2.44 14.99
CA GLY A 107 8.31 3.63 14.22
C GLY A 107 8.42 3.42 12.72
N GLN A 108 8.28 2.20 12.20
CA GLN A 108 8.30 1.92 10.77
C GLN A 108 6.89 1.98 10.18
N ILE A 109 6.73 2.66 9.03
CA ILE A 109 5.43 2.69 8.33
C ILE A 109 5.16 1.35 7.64
N PRO A 110 3.86 0.93 7.51
CA PRO A 110 3.50 -0.26 6.76
C PRO A 110 3.56 -0.02 5.24
N TRP A 111 3.59 -1.10 4.49
CA TRP A 111 3.61 -1.11 3.02
C TRP A 111 2.50 -0.26 2.42
N ALA A 112 1.26 -0.39 2.92
CA ALA A 112 0.11 0.35 2.41
C ALA A 112 0.27 1.86 2.53
N VAL A 113 0.85 2.36 3.62
CA VAL A 113 1.05 3.81 3.83
C VAL A 113 2.06 4.36 2.84
N ALA A 114 3.18 3.66 2.59
CA ALA A 114 4.15 4.08 1.59
C ALA A 114 3.56 4.10 0.17
N VAL A 115 2.66 3.19 -0.15
CA VAL A 115 2.02 3.14 -1.48
C VAL A 115 0.94 4.20 -1.61
N GLU A 116 0.06 4.31 -0.62
CA GLU A 116 -1.08 5.23 -0.66
C GLU A 116 -0.67 6.70 -0.65
N SER A 117 0.40 7.06 0.08
CA SER A 117 0.94 8.42 0.08
C SER A 117 1.36 8.91 -1.32
N GLY A 118 1.65 7.98 -2.23
CA GLY A 118 2.00 8.24 -3.63
C GLY A 118 0.80 8.33 -4.58
N GLN A 119 -0.45 8.16 -4.12
CA GLN A 119 -1.64 8.17 -4.98
C GLN A 119 -2.24 9.57 -5.18
N CYS A 120 -1.42 10.62 -5.11
CA CYS A 120 -1.87 12.00 -5.40
C CYS A 120 -2.00 12.30 -6.91
N ASP A 121 -1.88 11.30 -7.79
CA ASP A 121 -2.38 11.32 -9.15
C ASP A 121 -3.88 11.66 -9.20
N LEU A 122 -4.66 11.24 -8.17
CA LEU A 122 -6.05 11.65 -8.00
C LEU A 122 -6.19 13.17 -7.95
N MET A 123 -5.37 13.85 -7.17
CA MET A 123 -5.42 15.30 -7.06
C MET A 123 -5.02 15.97 -8.37
N LEU A 124 -3.99 15.45 -9.04
CA LEU A 124 -3.55 15.97 -10.34
C LEU A 124 -4.64 15.82 -11.40
N ILE A 125 -5.27 14.64 -11.53
CA ILE A 125 -6.34 14.42 -12.51
C ILE A 125 -7.59 15.25 -12.20
N SER A 126 -7.93 15.48 -10.92
CA SER A 126 -8.98 16.40 -10.51
C SER A 126 -8.65 17.85 -10.90
N TYR A 127 -7.41 18.30 -10.66
CA TYR A 127 -6.94 19.62 -11.05
C TYR A 127 -6.97 19.84 -12.58
N LEU A 128 -6.75 18.78 -13.38
CA LEU A 128 -6.93 18.83 -14.82
C LEU A 128 -8.41 18.90 -15.26
N GLY A 129 -9.36 18.72 -14.34
CA GLY A 129 -10.78 18.89 -14.58
C GLY A 129 -11.49 17.65 -15.13
N ILE A 130 -11.04 16.45 -14.77
CA ILE A 130 -11.68 15.20 -15.20
C ILE A 130 -13.15 15.13 -14.82
N ASP A 131 -13.52 15.72 -13.68
CA ASP A 131 -14.88 15.70 -13.17
C ASP A 131 -15.88 16.42 -14.07
N PHE A 132 -15.46 17.40 -14.89
CA PHE A 132 -16.28 18.00 -15.94
C PHE A 132 -16.66 17.00 -17.04
N GLN A 133 -15.90 15.92 -17.21
CA GLN A 133 -16.22 14.84 -18.14
C GLN A 133 -17.04 13.75 -17.47
N CYS A 134 -16.72 13.36 -16.25
CA CYS A 134 -17.39 12.32 -15.49
C CYS A 134 -18.74 12.76 -14.93
N LYS A 135 -18.94 14.05 -14.62
CA LYS A 135 -20.19 14.68 -14.15
C LYS A 135 -20.88 13.94 -12.99
N GLY A 136 -20.07 13.35 -12.11
CA GLY A 136 -20.56 12.59 -10.95
C GLY A 136 -21.07 11.18 -11.25
N GLU A 137 -21.00 10.71 -12.51
CA GLU A 137 -21.48 9.40 -12.91
C GLU A 137 -20.41 8.30 -12.86
N GLN A 138 -19.14 8.68 -12.88
CA GLN A 138 -18.02 7.74 -12.87
C GLN A 138 -17.12 8.01 -11.67
N VAL A 139 -16.47 6.97 -11.16
CA VAL A 139 -15.54 7.00 -10.03
C VAL A 139 -14.16 6.50 -10.44
N TYR A 140 -13.15 7.02 -9.77
CA TYR A 140 -11.76 6.62 -9.93
C TYR A 140 -11.51 5.20 -9.41
N ARG A 141 -10.76 4.39 -10.16
CA ARG A 141 -10.20 3.11 -9.68
C ARG A 141 -8.81 2.88 -10.27
N LEU A 142 -7.86 2.53 -9.40
CA LEU A 142 -6.56 2.00 -9.81
C LEU A 142 -6.74 0.58 -10.37
N LEU A 143 -6.09 0.28 -11.48
CA LEU A 143 -6.15 -1.03 -12.15
C LEU A 143 -4.86 -1.83 -11.99
N ASP A 144 -3.75 -1.23 -12.37
CA ASP A 144 -2.45 -1.89 -12.40
C ASP A 144 -1.35 -0.93 -11.94
N CYS A 145 -0.33 -1.50 -11.30
CA CYS A 145 0.96 -0.84 -11.12
C CYS A 145 2.05 -1.87 -10.83
N THR A 146 3.29 -1.44 -10.97
CA THR A 146 4.48 -2.20 -10.55
C THR A 146 5.27 -1.37 -9.57
N LEU A 147 5.44 -1.88 -8.36
CA LEU A 147 6.18 -1.23 -7.28
C LEU A 147 7.57 -1.86 -7.16
N THR A 148 8.59 -1.03 -6.97
CA THR A 148 9.95 -1.49 -6.68
C THR A 148 10.52 -0.71 -5.52
N TYR A 149 10.74 -1.38 -4.40
CA TYR A 149 11.44 -0.80 -3.26
C TYR A 149 12.93 -0.82 -3.50
N LEU A 150 13.59 0.29 -3.18
CA LEU A 150 15.03 0.49 -3.40
C LEU A 150 15.77 0.65 -2.07
N ASP A 151 15.02 0.71 -0.97
CA ASP A 151 15.53 0.86 0.38
C ASP A 151 14.55 0.27 1.40
N ASP A 152 14.96 0.24 2.67
CA ASP A 152 14.13 -0.14 3.80
C ASP A 152 12.92 0.79 3.96
N MET A 153 11.91 0.31 4.66
CA MET A 153 10.69 1.09 4.92
C MET A 153 11.00 2.36 5.71
N PRO A 154 10.42 3.50 5.31
CA PRO A 154 10.60 4.76 6.00
C PRO A 154 10.10 4.74 7.46
N LEU A 155 10.64 5.66 8.25
CA LEU A 155 10.40 5.77 9.69
C LEU A 155 9.61 7.03 10.05
N GLU A 156 8.99 7.01 11.21
CA GLU A 156 8.40 8.20 11.85
C GLU A 156 9.36 9.38 11.88
N GLY A 157 8.82 10.58 11.68
CA GLY A 157 9.56 11.81 11.62
C GLY A 157 10.27 12.09 10.30
N GLN A 158 10.32 11.12 9.37
CA GLN A 158 10.81 11.35 8.01
C GLN A 158 9.73 11.99 7.12
N THR A 159 10.16 12.67 6.06
CA THR A 159 9.29 13.21 5.02
C THR A 159 9.45 12.37 3.75
N LEU A 160 8.34 11.82 3.27
CA LEU A 160 8.25 11.20 1.95
C LEU A 160 7.93 12.27 0.91
N ARG A 161 8.76 12.41 -0.11
CA ARG A 161 8.51 13.30 -1.25
C ARG A 161 8.23 12.46 -2.49
N TYR A 162 7.05 12.65 -3.07
CA TYR A 162 6.63 11.96 -4.29
C TYR A 162 6.66 12.90 -5.49
N GLU A 163 7.34 12.47 -6.53
CA GLU A 163 7.32 13.08 -7.87
C GLU A 163 6.44 12.23 -8.78
N ILE A 164 5.23 12.68 -9.04
CA ILE A 164 4.18 11.92 -9.72
C ILE A 164 3.98 12.51 -11.11
N SER A 165 3.93 11.66 -12.14
CA SER A 165 3.76 12.07 -13.52
C SER A 165 2.63 11.29 -14.18
N ILE A 166 1.62 11.99 -14.70
CA ILE A 166 0.66 11.43 -15.65
C ILE A 166 1.29 11.55 -17.04
N ASN A 167 1.48 10.40 -17.70
CA ASN A 167 2.24 10.32 -18.96
C ASN A 167 1.34 10.35 -20.18
N SER A 168 0.16 9.75 -20.11
CA SER A 168 -0.77 9.65 -21.23
C SER A 168 -2.20 9.33 -20.79
N PHE A 169 -3.11 9.55 -21.71
CA PHE A 169 -4.55 9.32 -21.55
C PHE A 169 -5.05 8.40 -22.66
N ALA A 170 -6.04 7.58 -22.35
CA ALA A 170 -6.73 6.74 -23.31
C ALA A 170 -8.23 6.76 -23.04
N LYS A 171 -9.03 6.51 -24.07
CA LYS A 171 -10.47 6.30 -23.96
C LYS A 171 -10.78 4.90 -24.46
N HIS A 172 -11.48 4.12 -23.63
CA HIS A 172 -11.95 2.81 -23.98
C HIS A 172 -13.47 2.76 -23.73
N ASP A 173 -14.24 2.75 -24.80
CA ASP A 173 -15.70 2.95 -24.78
C ASP A 173 -16.09 4.27 -24.11
N GLN A 174 -16.76 4.22 -22.97
CA GLN A 174 -17.12 5.40 -22.17
C GLN A 174 -16.10 5.68 -21.05
N ASN A 175 -15.14 4.78 -20.83
CA ASN A 175 -14.22 4.85 -19.71
C ASN A 175 -12.98 5.67 -20.11
N LEU A 176 -12.61 6.57 -19.21
CA LEU A 176 -11.40 7.38 -19.34
C LEU A 176 -10.30 6.69 -18.53
N LEU A 177 -9.19 6.40 -19.19
CA LEU A 177 -8.00 5.82 -18.57
C LEU A 177 -6.85 6.81 -18.61
N PHE A 178 -5.98 6.75 -17.63
CA PHE A 178 -4.71 7.45 -17.68
C PHE A 178 -3.59 6.58 -17.10
N PHE A 179 -2.37 6.88 -17.55
CA PHE A 179 -1.18 6.14 -17.21
C PHE A 179 -0.20 7.05 -16.50
N PHE A 180 0.33 6.59 -15.37
CA PHE A 180 1.16 7.39 -14.51
C PHE A 180 2.28 6.57 -13.86
N ASN A 181 3.23 7.27 -13.29
CA ASN A 181 4.29 6.70 -12.47
C ASN A 181 4.65 7.69 -11.36
N TYR A 182 5.34 7.21 -10.34
CA TYR A 182 5.93 8.06 -9.34
C TYR A 182 7.30 7.55 -8.87
N GLU A 183 8.08 8.48 -8.34
CA GLU A 183 9.30 8.24 -7.58
C GLU A 183 9.12 8.82 -6.18
N CYS A 184 9.52 8.04 -5.15
CA CYS A 184 9.43 8.44 -3.75
C CYS A 184 10.82 8.57 -3.15
N PHE A 185 11.05 9.66 -2.44
CA PHE A 185 12.33 10.02 -1.85
C PHE A 185 12.20 10.29 -0.34
N VAL A 186 13.23 9.89 0.41
CA VAL A 186 13.51 10.38 1.77
C VAL A 186 14.79 11.20 1.70
N GLY A 187 14.69 12.51 1.92
CA GLY A 187 15.78 13.44 1.59
C GLY A 187 16.13 13.39 0.09
N SER A 188 17.36 13.04 -0.25
CA SER A 188 17.82 12.88 -1.64
C SER A 188 17.82 11.41 -2.11
N LYS A 189 17.51 10.46 -1.25
CA LYS A 189 17.55 9.03 -1.56
C LYS A 189 16.20 8.55 -2.06
N MET A 190 16.17 7.95 -3.25
CA MET A 190 14.98 7.26 -3.75
C MET A 190 14.79 5.95 -2.98
N VAL A 191 13.61 5.77 -2.38
CA VAL A 191 13.28 4.60 -1.55
C VAL A 191 12.26 3.68 -2.19
N LEU A 192 11.43 4.22 -3.07
CA LEU A 192 10.36 3.48 -3.76
C LEU A 192 10.09 4.14 -5.12
N LYS A 193 9.77 3.34 -6.12
CA LYS A 193 9.19 3.81 -7.36
C LYS A 193 7.99 2.97 -7.77
N MET A 194 7.08 3.59 -8.50
CA MET A 194 5.97 2.93 -9.15
C MET A 194 6.03 3.18 -10.65
N ASP A 195 6.03 2.11 -11.40
CA ASP A 195 6.01 2.12 -12.86
C ASP A 195 4.71 1.51 -13.39
N GLY A 196 4.27 1.94 -14.58
CA GLY A 196 3.14 1.35 -15.28
C GLY A 196 1.82 1.49 -14.54
N GLY A 197 1.66 2.54 -13.73
CA GLY A 197 0.40 2.88 -13.10
C GLY A 197 -0.68 3.09 -14.18
N CYS A 198 -1.81 2.42 -14.01
CA CYS A 198 -2.99 2.58 -14.84
C CYS A 198 -4.20 2.77 -13.94
N ALA A 199 -4.89 3.87 -14.11
CA ALA A 199 -6.14 4.16 -13.42
C ALA A 199 -7.20 4.62 -14.41
N GLY A 200 -8.46 4.59 -13.98
CA GLY A 200 -9.55 4.99 -14.85
C GLY A 200 -10.81 5.36 -14.10
N PHE A 201 -11.78 5.83 -14.87
CA PHE A 201 -13.08 6.26 -14.41
C PHE A 201 -14.16 5.31 -14.92
N PHE A 202 -14.93 4.75 -14.00
CA PHE A 202 -15.88 3.68 -14.26
C PHE A 202 -17.25 4.03 -13.69
N SER A 203 -18.32 3.66 -14.41
CA SER A 203 -19.69 3.75 -13.91
C SER A 203 -19.96 2.66 -12.87
N ASP A 204 -21.04 2.84 -12.09
CA ASP A 204 -21.50 1.81 -11.15
C ASP A 204 -21.82 0.49 -11.86
N GLU A 205 -22.31 0.55 -13.13
CA GLU A 205 -22.58 -0.62 -13.95
C GLU A 205 -21.31 -1.37 -14.35
N ASP A 206 -20.26 -0.66 -14.78
CA ASP A 206 -18.97 -1.27 -15.11
C ASP A 206 -18.38 -2.01 -13.89
N LEU A 207 -18.45 -1.38 -12.72
CA LEU A 207 -17.93 -1.95 -11.47
C LEU A 207 -18.74 -3.15 -10.99
N ALA A 208 -20.07 -3.14 -11.17
CA ALA A 208 -20.95 -4.27 -10.81
C ALA A 208 -20.66 -5.52 -11.66
N HIS A 209 -20.15 -5.35 -12.88
CA HIS A 209 -19.78 -6.44 -13.79
C HIS A 209 -18.33 -6.90 -13.67
N GLY A 210 -17.59 -6.40 -12.69
CA GLY A 210 -16.19 -6.77 -12.40
C GLY A 210 -16.07 -8.27 -12.12
N ARG A 211 -15.12 -8.95 -12.80
CA ARG A 211 -14.90 -10.40 -12.68
C ARG A 211 -13.70 -10.77 -11.82
N GLY A 212 -13.10 -9.80 -11.14
CA GLY A 212 -11.84 -9.98 -10.42
C GLY A 212 -10.66 -10.24 -11.35
N VAL A 213 -9.54 -10.66 -10.79
CA VAL A 213 -8.32 -10.97 -11.56
C VAL A 213 -8.51 -12.29 -12.31
N ILE A 214 -8.45 -12.22 -13.63
CA ILE A 214 -8.52 -13.41 -14.51
C ILE A 214 -7.07 -13.77 -14.91
N HIS A 215 -6.64 -14.95 -14.50
CA HIS A 215 -5.34 -15.47 -14.92
C HIS A 215 -5.36 -15.93 -16.37
N THR A 216 -4.32 -15.59 -17.11
CA THR A 216 -4.12 -16.09 -18.47
C THR A 216 -3.85 -17.59 -18.46
N ALA A 217 -4.10 -18.26 -19.59
CA ALA A 217 -3.78 -19.68 -19.75
C ALA A 217 -2.26 -19.96 -19.54
N GLN A 218 -1.41 -19.00 -19.89
CA GLN A 218 0.03 -19.11 -19.67
C GLN A 218 0.38 -19.02 -18.16
N GLU A 219 -0.19 -18.09 -17.41
CA GLU A 219 0.01 -17.99 -15.95
C GLU A 219 -0.48 -19.25 -15.23
N LEU A 220 -1.64 -19.78 -15.62
CA LEU A 220 -2.16 -21.03 -15.07
C LEU A 220 -1.23 -22.23 -15.38
N LYS A 221 -0.72 -22.31 -16.61
CA LYS A 221 0.23 -23.36 -17.02
C LYS A 221 1.54 -23.27 -16.25
N LEU A 222 2.06 -22.06 -16.02
CA LEU A 222 3.26 -21.86 -15.21
C LEU A 222 3.06 -22.36 -13.77
N LYS A 223 1.92 -22.03 -13.16
CA LYS A 223 1.57 -22.52 -11.80
C LYS A 223 1.42 -24.05 -11.76
N GLN A 224 0.80 -24.66 -12.78
CA GLN A 224 0.59 -26.11 -12.85
C GLN A 224 1.91 -26.89 -13.03
N ASN A 225 2.85 -26.31 -13.77
CA ASN A 225 4.13 -26.95 -14.08
C ASN A 225 5.28 -26.46 -13.16
N ALA A 226 4.96 -25.71 -12.10
CA ALA A 226 5.96 -25.21 -11.18
C ALA A 226 6.69 -26.37 -10.48
N GLU A 227 8.00 -26.32 -10.45
CA GLU A 227 8.81 -27.22 -9.64
C GLU A 227 8.56 -26.92 -8.16
N LYS A 228 8.28 -27.97 -7.40
CA LYS A 228 8.06 -27.83 -5.96
C LYS A 228 9.41 -27.80 -5.24
N ILE A 229 9.61 -26.75 -4.48
CA ILE A 229 10.78 -26.54 -3.63
C ILE A 229 10.40 -26.97 -2.21
N PHE A 230 11.19 -27.82 -1.60
CA PHE A 230 11.01 -28.22 -0.23
C PHE A 230 11.80 -27.27 0.70
N PHE A 231 11.10 -26.50 1.52
CA PHE A 231 11.69 -25.71 2.60
C PHE A 231 11.11 -26.19 3.94
N PRO A 232 11.88 -26.89 4.80
CA PRO A 232 11.38 -27.35 6.07
C PRO A 232 11.17 -26.17 7.01
N ALA A 233 10.03 -26.16 7.73
CA ALA A 233 9.85 -25.23 8.82
C ALA A 233 10.92 -25.44 9.88
N LEU A 234 11.49 -24.35 10.40
CA LEU A 234 12.54 -24.39 11.44
C LEU A 234 11.97 -24.63 12.82
N LEU A 235 10.71 -24.26 13.04
CA LEU A 235 9.92 -24.58 14.22
C LEU A 235 8.64 -25.29 13.81
N HIS A 236 8.14 -26.16 14.68
CA HIS A 236 6.91 -26.89 14.42
C HIS A 236 5.73 -26.31 15.20
N CYS A 237 4.73 -25.83 14.48
CA CYS A 237 3.44 -25.47 15.04
C CYS A 237 2.38 -26.51 14.65
N PRO A 238 1.75 -27.22 15.59
CA PRO A 238 0.71 -28.19 15.26
C PRO A 238 -0.62 -27.54 14.85
N LYS A 239 -0.77 -26.22 15.09
CA LYS A 239 -1.97 -25.49 14.74
C LYS A 239 -1.91 -25.00 13.30
N THR A 240 -3.00 -25.14 12.59
CA THR A 240 -3.16 -24.69 11.20
C THR A 240 -4.15 -23.53 11.05
N SER A 241 -4.85 -23.15 12.11
CA SER A 241 -5.80 -22.03 12.12
C SER A 241 -5.63 -21.17 13.36
N PHE A 242 -5.91 -19.85 13.21
CA PHE A 242 -5.67 -18.86 14.26
C PHE A 242 -6.78 -17.83 14.30
N THR A 243 -7.27 -17.53 15.50
CA THR A 243 -8.27 -16.48 15.76
C THR A 243 -7.61 -15.10 15.80
N ARG A 244 -8.44 -14.03 15.74
CA ARG A 244 -7.95 -12.65 15.93
C ARG A 244 -7.11 -12.48 17.19
N GLN A 245 -7.54 -13.06 18.31
CA GLN A 245 -6.77 -13.04 19.56
C GLN A 245 -5.32 -13.54 19.36
N LYS A 246 -5.12 -14.56 18.52
CA LYS A 246 -3.78 -15.11 18.22
C LYS A 246 -3.00 -14.23 17.27
N LEU A 247 -3.66 -13.54 16.34
CA LEU A 247 -3.01 -12.54 15.50
C LEU A 247 -2.52 -11.34 16.33
N LEU A 248 -3.32 -10.90 17.31
CA LEU A 248 -2.94 -9.84 18.23
C LEU A 248 -1.74 -10.21 19.14
N GLU A 249 -1.54 -11.49 19.45
CA GLU A 249 -0.31 -11.92 20.12
C GLU A 249 0.94 -11.58 19.27
N ILE A 250 0.86 -11.77 17.94
CA ILE A 250 1.96 -11.39 17.03
C ILE A 250 2.12 -9.88 16.99
N SER A 251 1.03 -9.11 16.89
CA SER A 251 1.07 -7.63 16.93
C SER A 251 1.71 -7.11 18.22
N ASN A 252 1.54 -7.82 19.32
CA ASN A 252 2.15 -7.52 20.63
C ASN A 252 3.57 -8.08 20.81
N GLY A 253 4.18 -8.66 19.76
CA GLY A 253 5.52 -9.23 19.83
C GLY A 253 5.63 -10.52 20.64
N ASN A 254 4.52 -11.26 20.79
CA ASN A 254 4.46 -12.53 21.52
C ASN A 254 4.16 -13.74 20.62
N PRO A 255 5.10 -14.15 19.75
CA PRO A 255 4.88 -15.31 18.89
C PRO A 255 4.66 -16.62 19.67
N ALA A 256 5.21 -16.75 20.88
CA ALA A 256 4.97 -17.89 21.74
C ALA A 256 3.49 -17.98 22.18
N GLY A 257 2.84 -16.87 22.44
CA GLY A 257 1.40 -16.79 22.74
C GLY A 257 0.53 -17.24 21.58
N CYS A 258 0.98 -17.02 20.36
CA CYS A 258 0.29 -17.44 19.14
C CYS A 258 0.57 -18.92 18.82
N PHE A 259 1.83 -19.26 18.56
CA PHE A 259 2.22 -20.55 17.97
C PHE A 259 2.54 -21.63 19.00
N GLY A 260 3.05 -21.24 20.16
CA GLY A 260 3.44 -22.17 21.24
C GLY A 260 4.81 -21.82 21.84
N PRO A 261 5.18 -22.45 22.96
CA PRO A 261 6.36 -22.08 23.75
C PRO A 261 7.69 -22.16 22.99
N GLU A 262 7.80 -23.02 21.98
CA GLU A 262 9.01 -23.16 21.15
C GLU A 262 9.31 -21.89 20.33
N TYR A 263 8.33 -21.01 20.15
CA TYR A 263 8.44 -19.73 19.44
C TYR A 263 8.90 -18.58 20.34
N ASN A 264 9.26 -18.85 21.59
CA ASN A 264 9.74 -17.80 22.50
C ASN A 264 11.11 -17.29 22.01
N GLN A 265 11.17 -15.99 21.67
CA GLN A 265 12.38 -15.36 21.18
C GLN A 265 13.28 -14.80 22.29
N TYR A 266 12.83 -14.82 23.55
CA TYR A 266 13.57 -14.29 24.70
C TYR A 266 14.09 -12.85 24.49
N GLY A 267 13.31 -12.01 23.77
CA GLY A 267 13.64 -10.62 23.48
C GLY A 267 14.62 -10.39 22.34
N LYS A 268 15.01 -11.40 21.57
CA LYS A 268 15.99 -11.27 20.48
C LYS A 268 15.50 -10.42 19.28
N ASN A 269 14.17 -10.46 19.01
CA ASN A 269 13.58 -9.76 17.87
C ASN A 269 12.31 -8.99 18.30
N PRO A 270 12.43 -7.93 19.11
CA PRO A 270 11.28 -7.21 19.63
C PRO A 270 10.42 -6.55 18.54
N SER A 271 11.02 -6.26 17.38
CA SER A 271 10.38 -5.56 16.25
C SER A 271 9.79 -6.50 15.19
N LEU A 272 9.96 -7.82 15.31
CA LEU A 272 9.26 -8.78 14.44
C LEU A 272 7.82 -8.96 14.93
N LYS A 273 6.98 -7.96 14.63
CA LYS A 273 5.58 -7.86 14.98
C LYS A 273 4.74 -7.69 13.74
N ASN A 274 3.46 -8.02 13.82
CA ASN A 274 2.48 -7.64 12.83
C ASN A 274 1.98 -6.20 13.10
N ALA A 275 1.14 -5.68 12.22
CA ALA A 275 0.55 -4.36 12.37
C ALA A 275 -0.22 -4.18 13.70
N PRO A 276 -0.37 -2.94 14.21
CA PRO A 276 -1.25 -2.63 15.33
C PRO A 276 -2.69 -3.07 15.08
N ASP A 277 -3.45 -3.34 16.15
CA ASP A 277 -4.83 -3.85 16.08
C ASP A 277 -5.73 -3.09 15.10
N GLN A 278 -5.67 -1.74 15.13
CA GLN A 278 -6.48 -0.89 14.25
C GLN A 278 -6.09 -1.01 12.76
N PHE A 279 -4.84 -1.38 12.47
CA PHE A 279 -4.31 -1.55 11.11
C PHE A 279 -4.20 -3.02 10.69
N LEU A 280 -4.69 -3.95 11.51
CA LEU A 280 -4.66 -5.38 11.21
C LEU A 280 -5.73 -5.74 10.17
N MET A 281 -5.29 -6.15 8.98
CA MET A 281 -6.16 -6.44 7.82
C MET A 281 -6.62 -7.90 7.73
N SER A 282 -6.58 -8.63 8.84
CA SER A 282 -7.10 -10.00 8.94
C SER A 282 -7.72 -10.24 10.30
N ASP A 283 -8.86 -10.94 10.35
CA ASP A 283 -9.53 -11.29 11.62
C ASP A 283 -9.23 -12.72 12.04
N ARG A 284 -8.87 -13.59 11.10
CA ARG A 284 -8.50 -14.98 11.39
C ARG A 284 -7.71 -15.60 10.23
N VAL A 285 -6.87 -16.53 10.58
CA VAL A 285 -6.23 -17.45 9.64
C VAL A 285 -7.00 -18.76 9.66
N LEU A 286 -7.50 -19.17 8.49
CA LEU A 286 -8.28 -20.40 8.32
C LEU A 286 -7.39 -21.62 8.18
N SER A 287 -6.32 -21.50 7.40
CA SER A 287 -5.37 -22.58 7.19
C SER A 287 -3.97 -22.06 6.92
N VAL A 288 -2.99 -22.81 7.41
CA VAL A 288 -1.57 -22.67 7.10
C VAL A 288 -1.05 -24.03 6.69
N GLU A 289 -0.51 -24.09 5.48
CA GLU A 289 0.12 -25.29 4.90
C GLU A 289 1.57 -24.96 4.55
N PRO A 290 2.54 -25.27 5.42
CA PRO A 290 3.96 -24.88 5.22
C PRO A 290 4.58 -25.35 3.90
N GLN A 291 4.07 -26.45 3.33
CA GLN A 291 4.53 -27.06 2.08
C GLN A 291 3.47 -26.96 0.98
N GLY A 292 2.43 -26.16 1.19
CA GLY A 292 1.33 -25.99 0.25
C GLY A 292 1.70 -25.11 -0.96
N GLY A 293 0.68 -24.83 -1.76
CA GLY A 293 0.80 -23.95 -2.92
C GLY A 293 1.49 -24.61 -4.13
N ALA A 294 1.53 -23.86 -5.23
CA ALA A 294 2.06 -24.35 -6.50
C ALA A 294 3.54 -24.68 -6.45
N TYR A 295 4.31 -23.93 -5.68
CA TYR A 295 5.76 -24.05 -5.56
C TYR A 295 6.22 -24.88 -4.37
N GLY A 296 5.29 -25.35 -3.50
CA GLY A 296 5.66 -26.10 -2.29
C GLY A 296 6.30 -25.26 -1.18
N LEU A 297 6.27 -23.93 -1.32
CA LEU A 297 6.88 -22.98 -0.37
C LEU A 297 5.91 -22.47 0.70
N GLY A 298 4.65 -22.86 0.60
CA GLY A 298 3.61 -22.55 1.56
C GLY A 298 2.31 -22.07 0.92
N TYR A 299 1.25 -22.20 1.71
CA TYR A 299 -0.07 -21.67 1.40
C TYR A 299 -0.77 -21.23 2.68
N ILE A 300 -1.31 -20.03 2.69
CA ILE A 300 -2.03 -19.48 3.82
C ILE A 300 -3.35 -18.87 3.35
N VAL A 301 -4.42 -19.09 4.10
CA VAL A 301 -5.74 -18.50 3.86
C VAL A 301 -6.20 -17.78 5.11
N ALA A 302 -6.63 -16.54 4.94
CA ALA A 302 -7.20 -15.74 6.02
C ALA A 302 -8.48 -15.03 5.57
N GLU A 303 -9.22 -14.53 6.53
CA GLU A 303 -10.42 -13.73 6.32
C GLU A 303 -10.37 -12.42 7.09
N LYS A 304 -10.94 -11.39 6.50
CA LYS A 304 -11.32 -10.11 7.10
C LYS A 304 -12.83 -9.99 7.08
N ASP A 305 -13.45 -9.83 8.24
CA ASP A 305 -14.85 -9.44 8.35
C ASP A 305 -14.98 -7.94 8.05
N LEU A 306 -15.95 -7.57 7.26
CA LEU A 306 -16.18 -6.19 6.86
C LEU A 306 -17.43 -5.66 7.55
N ALA A 307 -17.31 -4.50 8.17
CA ALA A 307 -18.44 -3.76 8.72
C ALA A 307 -18.56 -2.40 8.02
N PRO A 308 -19.78 -1.89 7.76
CA PRO A 308 -19.96 -0.60 7.08
C PRO A 308 -19.33 0.59 7.81
N ASP A 309 -19.06 0.46 9.10
CA ASP A 309 -18.42 1.45 9.97
C ASP A 309 -16.92 1.20 10.19
N ASP A 310 -16.32 0.25 9.47
CA ASP A 310 -14.87 0.10 9.46
C ASP A 310 -14.22 1.42 9.03
N TRP A 311 -13.18 1.82 9.76
CA TRP A 311 -12.57 3.16 9.68
C TRP A 311 -12.22 3.63 8.26
N TYR A 312 -11.88 2.71 7.35
CA TYR A 312 -11.46 3.04 5.99
C TYR A 312 -12.63 3.40 5.05
N PHE A 313 -13.86 2.93 5.28
CA PHE A 313 -14.99 3.26 4.42
C PHE A 313 -15.43 4.74 4.51
N PRO A 314 -15.58 5.35 5.70
CA PRO A 314 -15.94 6.76 5.77
C PRO A 314 -14.89 7.71 5.19
N CYS A 315 -13.60 7.31 5.18
CA CYS A 315 -12.54 8.19 4.74
C CYS A 315 -12.07 7.96 3.29
N HIS A 316 -12.33 6.79 2.71
CA HIS A 316 -11.81 6.45 1.38
C HIS A 316 -12.94 5.95 0.45
N PHE A 317 -13.75 6.82 -0.18
CA PHE A 317 -13.77 8.29 -0.13
C PHE A 317 -15.12 8.77 0.41
N LYS A 318 -15.26 10.06 0.74
CA LYS A 318 -16.48 10.67 1.32
C LYS A 318 -17.78 10.29 0.59
N ASP A 319 -17.79 10.36 -0.74
CA ASP A 319 -18.98 10.13 -1.56
C ASP A 319 -18.89 8.84 -2.41
N ASP A 320 -17.84 8.04 -2.18
CA ASP A 320 -17.55 6.78 -2.89
C ASP A 320 -16.82 5.82 -1.94
N PRO A 321 -17.49 5.29 -0.89
CA PRO A 321 -16.84 4.44 0.10
C PRO A 321 -16.38 3.13 -0.50
N VAL A 322 -15.07 2.91 -0.49
CA VAL A 322 -14.41 1.70 -0.99
C VAL A 322 -13.14 1.43 -0.20
N MET A 323 -12.85 0.18 0.11
CA MET A 323 -11.57 -0.17 0.73
C MET A 323 -10.42 0.08 -0.25
N ALA A 324 -9.39 0.81 0.18
CA ALA A 324 -8.23 1.08 -0.64
C ALA A 324 -7.54 -0.22 -1.11
N GLY A 325 -7.10 -0.24 -2.37
CA GLY A 325 -6.34 -1.38 -2.91
C GLY A 325 -5.03 -1.64 -2.15
N SER A 326 -4.41 -0.58 -1.65
CA SER A 326 -3.24 -0.64 -0.76
C SER A 326 -3.52 -1.40 0.53
N LEU A 327 -4.68 -1.21 1.18
CA LEU A 327 -5.07 -1.94 2.39
C LEU A 327 -5.35 -3.43 2.12
N MET A 328 -5.94 -3.76 0.96
CA MET A 328 -6.12 -5.16 0.56
C MET A 328 -4.77 -5.87 0.36
N ALA A 329 -3.82 -5.19 -0.27
CA ALA A 329 -2.47 -5.71 -0.46
C ALA A 329 -1.69 -5.79 0.86
N GLU A 330 -1.88 -4.82 1.76
CA GLU A 330 -1.31 -4.84 3.12
C GLU A 330 -1.73 -6.10 3.88
N GLY A 331 -2.99 -6.51 3.77
CA GLY A 331 -3.45 -7.77 4.36
C GLY A 331 -2.62 -8.97 3.89
N CYS A 332 -2.24 -9.01 2.61
CA CYS A 332 -1.36 -10.05 2.08
C CYS A 332 0.07 -9.94 2.63
N VAL A 333 0.60 -8.73 2.79
CA VAL A 333 1.93 -8.50 3.39
C VAL A 333 1.93 -8.97 4.86
N GLN A 334 0.93 -8.60 5.63
CA GLN A 334 0.78 -9.03 7.04
C GLN A 334 0.68 -10.55 7.16
N LEU A 335 -0.04 -11.20 6.25
CA LEU A 335 -0.10 -12.66 6.20
C LEU A 335 1.23 -13.31 5.83
N LEU A 336 2.00 -12.70 4.94
CA LEU A 336 3.35 -13.17 4.63
C LEU A 336 4.26 -13.06 5.86
N GLN A 337 4.24 -11.94 6.58
CA GLN A 337 4.98 -11.75 7.82
C GLN A 337 4.60 -12.78 8.87
N PHE A 338 3.29 -13.02 9.08
CA PHE A 338 2.78 -14.07 9.94
C PHE A 338 3.31 -15.45 9.53
N PHE A 339 3.29 -15.76 8.24
CA PHE A 339 3.75 -17.04 7.70
C PHE A 339 5.25 -17.25 7.91
N LEU A 340 6.08 -16.22 7.71
CA LEU A 340 7.52 -16.29 7.96
C LEU A 340 7.82 -16.60 9.45
N LEU A 341 7.07 -15.96 10.36
CA LEU A 341 7.17 -16.27 11.80
C LEU A 341 6.68 -17.68 12.11
N HIS A 342 5.61 -18.15 11.48
CA HIS A 342 5.10 -19.51 11.63
C HIS A 342 6.13 -20.58 11.18
N LEU A 343 6.90 -20.30 10.14
CA LEU A 343 8.02 -21.14 9.68
C LEU A 343 9.21 -21.16 10.65
N GLY A 344 9.28 -20.21 11.59
CA GLY A 344 10.37 -20.08 12.55
C GLY A 344 11.58 -19.32 12.05
N LEU A 345 11.46 -18.50 10.96
CA LEU A 345 12.59 -17.78 10.36
C LEU A 345 13.23 -16.77 11.32
N GLN A 346 12.49 -16.26 12.31
CA GLN A 346 13.02 -15.40 13.37
C GLN A 346 14.14 -16.04 14.19
N THR A 347 14.30 -17.37 14.13
CA THR A 347 15.39 -18.06 14.84
C THR A 347 16.76 -17.87 14.16
N LEU A 348 16.77 -17.38 12.92
CA LEU A 348 17.98 -17.16 12.14
C LEU A 348 18.57 -15.76 12.29
N VAL A 349 17.85 -14.84 12.95
CA VAL A 349 18.19 -13.42 13.03
C VAL A 349 18.04 -12.88 14.44
N GLU A 350 18.70 -11.78 14.75
CA GLU A 350 18.54 -10.99 15.98
C GLU A 350 18.37 -9.52 15.61
N ASP A 351 17.60 -8.77 16.41
CA ASP A 351 17.28 -7.34 16.22
C ASP A 351 16.74 -7.00 14.82
N ALA A 352 15.99 -7.93 14.25
CA ALA A 352 15.48 -7.82 12.89
C ALA A 352 14.13 -7.08 12.82
N THR A 353 13.89 -6.46 11.67
CA THR A 353 12.60 -5.89 11.25
C THR A 353 12.15 -6.52 9.95
N PHE A 354 10.86 -6.44 9.64
CA PHE A 354 10.37 -6.81 8.33
C PHE A 354 10.66 -5.70 7.32
N GLN A 355 11.32 -6.06 6.22
CA GLN A 355 11.66 -5.13 5.14
C GLN A 355 11.18 -5.65 3.79
N PRO A 356 10.90 -4.79 2.80
CA PRO A 356 10.61 -5.23 1.45
C PRO A 356 11.86 -5.87 0.81
N ILE A 357 11.62 -6.71 -0.18
CA ILE A 357 12.75 -7.21 -0.99
C ILE A 357 13.13 -6.10 -1.96
N HIS A 358 14.35 -5.57 -1.81
CA HIS A 358 14.86 -4.50 -2.67
C HIS A 358 15.05 -4.98 -4.11
N ASP A 359 14.88 -4.07 -5.05
CA ASP A 359 15.06 -4.26 -6.50
C ASP A 359 14.17 -5.34 -7.13
N LEU A 360 13.19 -5.88 -6.37
CA LEU A 360 12.25 -6.85 -6.88
C LEU A 360 10.93 -6.18 -7.28
N PRO A 361 10.56 -6.17 -8.59
CA PRO A 361 9.28 -5.62 -9.02
C PRO A 361 8.09 -6.40 -8.44
N GLN A 362 7.17 -5.70 -7.79
CA GLN A 362 5.92 -6.20 -7.23
C GLN A 362 4.76 -5.76 -8.10
N ILE A 363 4.11 -6.69 -8.80
CA ILE A 363 2.99 -6.40 -9.68
C ILE A 363 1.71 -6.40 -8.87
N VAL A 364 0.99 -5.29 -8.87
CA VAL A 364 -0.32 -5.14 -8.24
C VAL A 364 -1.39 -5.05 -9.34
N ARG A 365 -2.45 -5.83 -9.20
CA ARG A 365 -3.61 -5.83 -10.12
C ARG A 365 -4.89 -5.71 -9.32
N CYS A 366 -5.64 -4.63 -9.53
CA CYS A 366 -6.94 -4.39 -8.91
C CYS A 366 -8.04 -4.62 -9.94
N ARG A 367 -8.92 -5.60 -9.75
CA ARG A 367 -9.98 -5.98 -10.70
C ARG A 367 -11.32 -6.20 -10.01
N GLY A 368 -11.50 -5.60 -8.87
CA GLY A 368 -12.71 -5.63 -8.07
C GLY A 368 -12.66 -4.55 -7.01
N GLN A 369 -13.74 -4.38 -6.31
CA GLN A 369 -13.85 -3.42 -5.22
C GLN A 369 -14.45 -4.10 -3.98
N VAL A 370 -14.07 -3.60 -2.82
CA VAL A 370 -14.65 -3.97 -1.53
C VAL A 370 -15.39 -2.73 -1.01
N ILE A 371 -16.69 -2.86 -0.87
CA ILE A 371 -17.61 -1.78 -0.46
C ILE A 371 -18.32 -2.17 0.84
N PRO A 372 -18.89 -1.19 1.59
CA PRO A 372 -19.64 -1.44 2.82
C PRO A 372 -20.74 -2.47 2.71
#